data_77a27d0ac656795e2c2d27f52918ff44
#
_entry.id   77a27d0ac656795e2c2d27f52918ff44
#
_cell.length_a   1.000
_cell.length_b   1.000
_cell.length_c   1.000
_cell.angle_alpha   90.00
_cell.angle_beta   90.00
_cell.angle_gamma   90.00
#
_symmetry.space_group_name_H-M   'P 1'
#
loop_
_entity.id
_entity.type
_entity.pdbx_description
1 polymer ?
#
loop_
_entity_poly.entity_id
_entity_poly.type
_entity_poly.pdbx_seq_one_letter_code
_entity_poly.pdbx_strand_id
1 'polypeptide(L)'
;ENNFTVYRGDYIKFIIDGQKGKFSLLIPALEIEQIIDYDAPERSYTKMKIAGNYKFTLGPFTGTINVVEFEKSNYTELTADESKEMIRTKEVLILDVRTPNEFNSGHIKDAQLLPVQNIQRNLNGLNEFKDKEILIYCATGNRSTVASKILLDNGFSRVYNMRYGISDWVRNGNLVIK
;
A
#
# COMPACT_ATOMS: atom_id res chain seq x y z
N GLU A 1 20.87 -0.31 -13.64
CA GLU A 1 19.79 0.70 -13.69
C GLU A 1 18.71 0.32 -12.68
N ASN A 2 18.25 1.31 -11.91
CA ASN A 2 17.18 1.12 -10.93
C ASN A 2 15.86 1.58 -11.56
N ASN A 3 14.89 0.67 -11.71
CA ASN A 3 13.59 0.98 -12.28
C ASN A 3 12.51 0.85 -11.22
N PHE A 4 11.69 1.90 -11.09
CA PHE A 4 10.60 1.97 -10.12
C PHE A 4 9.28 2.29 -10.83
N THR A 5 8.20 1.68 -10.39
CA THR A 5 6.85 2.07 -10.80
C THR A 5 6.12 2.66 -9.60
N VAL A 6 5.55 3.84 -9.79
CA VAL A 6 4.79 4.59 -8.78
C VAL A 6 3.54 5.18 -9.41
N TYR A 7 2.62 5.69 -8.61
CA TYR A 7 1.39 6.30 -9.12
C TYR A 7 1.47 7.81 -9.14
N ARG A 8 0.75 8.42 -10.08
CA ARG A 8 0.56 9.86 -10.07
C ARG A 8 -0.05 10.30 -8.74
N GLY A 9 0.62 11.22 -8.08
CA GLY A 9 0.25 11.70 -6.75
C GLY A 9 1.10 11.14 -5.61
N ASP A 10 1.83 10.05 -5.84
CA ASP A 10 2.70 9.46 -4.83
C ASP A 10 3.83 10.41 -4.41
N TYR A 11 4.19 10.30 -3.15
CA TYR A 11 5.39 10.91 -2.59
C TYR A 11 6.48 9.85 -2.50
N ILE A 12 7.51 9.99 -3.33
CA ILE A 12 8.65 9.08 -3.34
C ILE A 12 9.78 9.59 -2.47
N LYS A 13 10.54 8.66 -1.91
CA LYS A 13 11.73 8.91 -1.12
C LYS A 13 12.82 7.96 -1.55
N PHE A 14 13.97 8.50 -1.89
CA PHE A 14 15.12 7.68 -2.23
C PHE A 14 15.85 7.27 -0.96
N ILE A 15 15.97 5.97 -0.74
CA ILE A 15 16.71 5.37 0.38
C ILE A 15 17.84 4.55 -0.23
N ILE A 16 19.06 4.84 0.20
CA ILE A 16 20.25 4.07 -0.15
C ILE A 16 20.85 3.57 1.16
N ASP A 17 20.82 2.26 1.36
CA ASP A 17 21.28 1.65 2.60
C ASP A 17 22.78 1.89 2.81
N GLY A 18 23.12 2.33 4.03
CA GLY A 18 24.50 2.62 4.43
C GLY A 18 25.11 3.88 3.83
N GLN A 19 24.38 4.64 3.02
CA GLN A 19 24.88 5.86 2.39
C GLN A 19 24.84 7.05 3.37
N LYS A 20 25.87 7.90 3.27
CA LYS A 20 26.01 9.16 4.02
C LYS A 20 26.31 10.29 3.04
N GLY A 21 26.16 11.52 3.52
CA GLY A 21 26.46 12.71 2.76
C GLY A 21 25.30 13.20 1.90
N LYS A 22 25.60 14.11 0.97
CA LYS A 22 24.63 14.81 0.14
C LYS A 22 24.75 14.39 -1.30
N PHE A 23 23.62 14.08 -1.92
CA PHE A 23 23.51 13.72 -3.33
C PHE A 23 22.52 14.62 -4.04
N SER A 24 22.89 15.06 -5.24
CA SER A 24 21.95 15.75 -6.13
C SER A 24 21.04 14.76 -6.79
N LEU A 25 19.73 14.93 -6.61
CA LEU A 25 18.66 14.28 -7.39
C LEU A 25 18.28 15.16 -8.55
N LEU A 26 18.38 14.64 -9.77
CA LEU A 26 17.94 15.32 -10.99
C LEU A 26 16.89 14.47 -11.69
N ILE A 27 15.74 15.07 -12.01
CA ILE A 27 14.72 14.50 -12.91
C ILE A 27 14.41 15.56 -13.96
N PRO A 28 15.21 15.66 -15.02
CA PRO A 28 15.18 16.81 -15.94
C PRO A 28 13.80 17.04 -16.59
N ALA A 29 13.11 15.96 -16.97
CA ALA A 29 11.80 16.06 -17.61
C ALA A 29 10.68 16.57 -16.67
N LEU A 30 10.94 16.65 -15.37
CA LEU A 30 10.03 17.24 -14.36
C LEU A 30 10.58 18.54 -13.78
N GLU A 31 11.70 19.04 -14.30
CA GLU A 31 12.41 20.23 -13.80
C GLU A 31 12.73 20.11 -12.29
N ILE A 32 13.01 18.88 -11.83
CA ILE A 32 13.34 18.62 -10.42
C ILE A 32 14.85 18.58 -10.30
N GLU A 33 15.38 19.48 -9.48
CA GLU A 33 16.73 19.49 -8.97
C GLU A 33 16.69 19.68 -7.46
N GLN A 34 17.18 18.70 -6.71
CA GLN A 34 17.04 18.66 -5.26
C GLN A 34 18.26 17.97 -4.63
N ILE A 35 18.75 18.53 -3.53
CA ILE A 35 19.79 17.87 -2.74
C ILE A 35 19.13 16.97 -1.69
N ILE A 36 19.48 15.69 -1.69
CA ILE A 36 19.08 14.72 -0.68
C ILE A 36 20.24 14.57 0.30
N ASP A 37 19.99 14.90 1.57
CA ASP A 37 20.96 14.79 2.65
C ASP A 37 20.69 13.52 3.46
N TYR A 38 21.57 12.52 3.36
CA TYR A 38 21.43 11.24 4.05
C TYR A 38 21.86 11.31 5.52
N ASP A 39 22.54 12.37 5.92
CA ASP A 39 22.93 12.60 7.32
C ASP A 39 21.85 13.39 8.09
N ALA A 40 20.87 14.00 7.39
CA ALA A 40 19.81 14.78 8.02
C ALA A 40 18.66 13.87 8.52
N PRO A 41 18.05 14.20 9.68
CA PRO A 41 16.88 13.47 10.20
C PRO A 41 15.65 13.62 9.32
N GLU A 42 15.49 14.77 8.66
CA GLU A 42 14.42 15.05 7.70
C GLU A 42 14.90 14.70 6.29
N ARG A 43 14.20 13.76 5.66
CA ARG A 43 14.48 13.36 4.29
C ARG A 43 13.45 13.96 3.36
N SER A 44 13.93 14.52 2.27
CA SER A 44 13.11 15.12 1.24
C SER A 44 12.25 14.09 0.51
N TYR A 45 10.98 14.44 0.28
CA TYR A 45 10.06 13.69 -0.56
C TYR A 45 9.86 14.42 -1.89
N THR A 46 9.74 13.66 -2.95
CA THR A 46 9.42 14.17 -4.28
C THR A 46 8.03 13.69 -4.67
N LYS A 47 7.12 14.63 -4.99
CA LYS A 47 5.75 14.28 -5.42
C LYS A 47 5.72 14.08 -6.92
N MET A 48 5.25 12.91 -7.36
CA MET A 48 5.10 12.57 -8.77
C MET A 48 3.74 13.07 -9.29
N LYS A 49 3.72 14.25 -9.91
CA LYS A 49 2.47 14.95 -10.28
C LYS A 49 1.91 14.56 -11.65
N ILE A 50 2.74 14.05 -12.54
CA ILE A 50 2.40 13.81 -13.95
C ILE A 50 2.78 12.37 -14.28
N ALA A 51 1.88 11.65 -14.97
CA ALA A 51 2.18 10.30 -15.45
C ALA A 51 3.18 10.35 -16.61
N GLY A 52 4.06 9.35 -16.70
CA GLY A 52 5.11 9.27 -17.71
C GLY A 52 6.34 8.51 -17.24
N ASN A 53 7.31 8.35 -18.13
CA ASN A 53 8.58 7.69 -17.84
C ASN A 53 9.68 8.75 -17.67
N TYR A 54 10.28 8.79 -16.48
CA TYR A 54 11.24 9.81 -16.09
C TYR A 54 12.58 9.20 -15.76
N LYS A 55 13.62 9.54 -16.51
CA LYS A 55 14.99 9.24 -16.13
C LYS A 55 15.40 10.11 -14.95
N PHE A 56 16.09 9.52 -13.99
CA PHE A 56 16.68 10.27 -12.88
C PHE A 56 18.15 9.94 -12.72
N THR A 57 18.86 10.87 -12.09
CA THR A 57 20.19 10.66 -11.53
C THR A 57 20.18 11.06 -10.06
N LEU A 58 20.87 10.29 -9.22
CA LEU A 58 21.05 10.56 -7.79
C LEU A 58 22.51 10.29 -7.43
N GLY A 59 23.34 11.33 -7.49
CA GLY A 59 24.78 11.16 -7.41
C GLY A 59 25.30 10.19 -8.49
N PRO A 60 25.93 9.06 -8.13
CA PRO A 60 26.41 8.06 -9.07
C PRO A 60 25.32 7.10 -9.57
N PHE A 61 24.13 7.14 -9.00
CA PHE A 61 23.05 6.22 -9.33
C PHE A 61 22.15 6.80 -10.43
N THR A 62 21.71 5.93 -11.32
CA THR A 62 20.79 6.28 -12.41
C THR A 62 19.64 5.27 -12.48
N GLY A 63 18.50 5.71 -13.00
CA GLY A 63 17.37 4.82 -13.20
C GLY A 63 16.20 5.51 -13.91
N THR A 64 15.08 4.80 -13.90
CA THR A 64 13.83 5.28 -14.48
C THR A 64 12.69 5.15 -13.47
N ILE A 65 11.89 6.21 -13.36
CA ILE A 65 10.64 6.21 -12.62
C ILE A 65 9.50 6.17 -13.63
N ASN A 66 8.75 5.08 -13.63
CA ASN A 66 7.53 4.95 -14.40
C ASN A 66 6.35 5.42 -13.54
N VAL A 67 5.86 6.62 -13.80
CA VAL A 67 4.68 7.17 -13.11
C VAL A 67 3.44 6.83 -13.91
N VAL A 68 2.60 5.97 -13.36
CA VAL A 68 1.36 5.53 -14.00
C VAL A 68 0.16 6.27 -13.42
N GLU A 69 -0.87 6.47 -14.24
CA GLU A 69 -2.15 6.96 -13.72
C GLU A 69 -2.73 5.95 -12.74
N PHE A 70 -3.34 6.47 -11.68
CA PHE A 70 -4.17 5.65 -10.82
C PHE A 70 -5.44 5.32 -11.60
N GLU A 71 -5.44 4.22 -12.31
CA GLU A 71 -6.69 3.67 -12.83
C GLU A 71 -7.56 3.31 -11.62
N LYS A 72 -8.83 3.71 -11.66
CA LYS A 72 -9.79 3.42 -10.60
C LYS A 72 -9.68 1.93 -10.28
N SER A 73 -9.22 1.63 -9.08
CA SER A 73 -8.99 0.24 -8.69
C SER A 73 -10.27 -0.55 -8.84
N ASN A 74 -10.18 -1.73 -9.42
CA ASN A 74 -11.32 -2.64 -9.61
C ASN A 74 -11.78 -3.31 -8.30
N TYR A 75 -11.22 -2.93 -7.13
CA TYR A 75 -11.73 -3.42 -5.85
C TYR A 75 -13.03 -2.70 -5.48
N THR A 76 -13.89 -3.39 -4.77
CA THR A 76 -15.12 -2.82 -4.21
C THR A 76 -14.83 -2.25 -2.83
N GLU A 77 -15.22 -1.00 -2.60
CA GLU A 77 -15.20 -0.43 -1.25
C GLU A 77 -16.48 -0.82 -0.51
N LEU A 78 -16.33 -1.28 0.72
CA LEU A 78 -17.43 -1.61 1.64
C LEU A 78 -17.35 -0.76 2.90
N THR A 79 -18.50 -0.37 3.41
CA THR A 79 -18.66 0.17 4.77
C THR A 79 -18.42 -0.93 5.80
N ALA A 80 -18.32 -0.57 7.09
CA ALA A 80 -18.23 -1.55 8.17
C ALA A 80 -19.45 -2.47 8.21
N ASP A 81 -20.66 -1.93 7.98
CA ASP A 81 -21.91 -2.71 8.00
C ASP A 81 -22.00 -3.67 6.79
N GLU A 82 -21.65 -3.21 5.60
CA GLU A 82 -21.56 -4.07 4.40
C GLU A 82 -20.51 -5.17 4.57
N SER A 83 -19.37 -4.85 5.18
CA SER A 83 -18.31 -5.81 5.50
C SER A 83 -18.80 -6.86 6.49
N LYS A 84 -19.54 -6.46 7.52
CA LYS A 84 -20.16 -7.36 8.50
C LYS A 84 -21.15 -8.31 7.83
N GLU A 85 -22.00 -7.78 6.95
CA GLU A 85 -22.97 -8.60 6.21
C GLU A 85 -22.26 -9.58 5.27
N MET A 86 -21.19 -9.16 4.61
CA MET A 86 -20.36 -10.03 3.78
C MET A 86 -19.76 -11.19 4.60
N ILE A 87 -19.16 -10.88 5.76
CA ILE A 87 -18.59 -11.91 6.66
C ILE A 87 -19.65 -12.90 7.13
N ARG A 88 -20.88 -12.43 7.37
CA ARG A 88 -21.98 -13.26 7.84
C ARG A 88 -22.53 -14.19 6.76
N THR A 89 -22.52 -13.78 5.50
CA THR A 89 -23.24 -14.44 4.40
C THR A 89 -22.35 -15.18 3.41
N LYS A 90 -21.05 -14.94 3.44
CA LYS A 90 -20.10 -15.51 2.48
C LYS A 90 -18.92 -16.16 3.18
N GLU A 91 -18.30 -17.12 2.51
CA GLU A 91 -16.96 -17.58 2.85
C GLU A 91 -15.96 -16.52 2.34
N VAL A 92 -15.32 -15.82 3.25
CA VAL A 92 -14.42 -14.70 2.93
C VAL A 92 -13.09 -14.84 3.68
N LEU A 93 -11.98 -14.64 2.97
CA LEU A 93 -10.70 -14.44 3.62
C LEU A 93 -10.65 -13.00 4.16
N ILE A 94 -10.47 -12.84 5.46
CA ILE A 94 -10.35 -11.52 6.09
C ILE A 94 -8.87 -11.24 6.33
N LEU A 95 -8.33 -10.20 5.71
CA LEU A 95 -6.93 -9.79 5.87
C LEU A 95 -6.82 -8.50 6.67
N ASP A 96 -6.17 -8.60 7.83
CA ASP A 96 -5.72 -7.42 8.58
C ASP A 96 -4.31 -7.04 8.12
N VAL A 97 -4.18 -5.89 7.47
CA VAL A 97 -2.89 -5.44 6.94
C VAL A 97 -2.19 -4.43 7.85
N ARG A 98 -2.55 -4.41 9.13
CA ARG A 98 -1.92 -3.60 10.17
C ARG A 98 -0.63 -4.26 10.69
N THR A 99 -0.05 -3.64 11.69
CA THR A 99 1.11 -4.19 12.39
C THR A 99 0.69 -5.27 13.41
N PRO A 100 1.61 -6.17 13.82
CA PRO A 100 1.31 -7.16 14.86
C PRO A 100 0.81 -6.55 16.18
N ASN A 101 1.35 -5.41 16.59
CA ASN A 101 0.91 -4.74 17.82
C ASN A 101 -0.54 -4.23 17.72
N GLU A 102 -0.92 -3.68 16.57
CA GLU A 102 -2.30 -3.24 16.32
C GLU A 102 -3.26 -4.44 16.29
N PHE A 103 -2.87 -5.53 15.65
CA PHE A 103 -3.65 -6.77 15.59
C PHE A 103 -3.90 -7.35 16.99
N ASN A 104 -2.84 -7.49 17.78
CA ASN A 104 -2.92 -8.02 19.16
C ASN A 104 -3.73 -7.12 20.11
N SER A 105 -3.83 -5.83 19.80
CA SER A 105 -4.66 -4.89 20.58
C SER A 105 -6.16 -5.07 20.32
N GLY A 106 -6.52 -5.72 19.21
CA GLY A 106 -7.90 -6.05 18.84
C GLY A 106 -8.06 -6.13 17.33
N HIS A 107 -8.70 -7.22 16.85
CA HIS A 107 -8.93 -7.49 15.43
C HIS A 107 -10.30 -8.09 15.17
N ILE A 108 -10.74 -8.11 13.92
CA ILE A 108 -11.99 -8.76 13.53
C ILE A 108 -11.81 -10.28 13.67
N LYS A 109 -12.80 -10.95 14.23
CA LYS A 109 -12.77 -12.41 14.40
C LYS A 109 -12.44 -13.09 13.06
N ASP A 110 -11.62 -14.14 13.13
CA ASP A 110 -11.15 -14.96 12.00
C ASP A 110 -10.27 -14.20 10.98
N ALA A 111 -9.86 -12.96 11.28
CA ALA A 111 -8.91 -12.22 10.45
C ALA A 111 -7.50 -12.83 10.53
N GLN A 112 -6.86 -12.92 9.39
CA GLN A 112 -5.45 -13.27 9.26
C GLN A 112 -4.58 -12.02 9.17
N LEU A 113 -3.54 -11.96 9.99
CA LEU A 113 -2.58 -10.86 9.97
C LEU A 113 -1.61 -11.02 8.79
N LEU A 114 -1.62 -10.05 7.89
CA LEU A 114 -0.62 -9.93 6.84
C LEU A 114 -0.26 -8.45 6.63
N PRO A 115 0.73 -7.91 7.36
CA PRO A 115 1.13 -6.51 7.24
C PRO A 115 1.37 -6.08 5.79
N VAL A 116 0.91 -4.89 5.42
CA VAL A 116 0.94 -4.39 4.04
C VAL A 116 2.33 -4.48 3.39
N GLN A 117 3.40 -4.22 4.15
CA GLN A 117 4.78 -4.32 3.68
C GLN A 117 5.23 -5.75 3.34
N ASN A 118 4.49 -6.75 3.80
CA ASN A 118 4.81 -8.17 3.59
C ASN A 118 3.97 -8.81 2.47
N ILE A 119 2.92 -8.15 1.98
CA ILE A 119 1.99 -8.73 0.99
C ILE A 119 2.74 -9.18 -0.26
N GLN A 120 3.57 -8.30 -0.83
CA GLN A 120 4.31 -8.59 -2.07
C GLN A 120 5.17 -9.86 -1.97
N ARG A 121 5.74 -10.14 -0.80
CA ARG A 121 6.59 -11.31 -0.55
C ARG A 121 5.79 -12.58 -0.27
N ASN A 122 4.53 -12.45 0.12
CA ASN A 122 3.66 -13.56 0.55
C ASN A 122 2.54 -13.87 -0.45
N LEU A 123 2.57 -13.31 -1.66
CA LEU A 123 1.54 -13.54 -2.68
C LEU A 123 1.35 -15.03 -2.99
N ASN A 124 2.43 -15.82 -3.01
CA ASN A 124 2.36 -17.26 -3.24
C ASN A 124 1.52 -17.99 -2.17
N GLY A 125 1.57 -17.55 -0.93
CA GLY A 125 0.76 -18.10 0.17
C GLY A 125 -0.73 -17.78 0.04
N LEU A 126 -1.09 -16.83 -0.82
CA LEU A 126 -2.48 -16.44 -1.07
C LEU A 126 -3.04 -17.01 -2.38
N ASN A 127 -2.28 -17.79 -3.15
CA ASN A 127 -2.68 -18.27 -4.48
C ASN A 127 -4.01 -19.02 -4.50
N GLU A 128 -4.33 -19.77 -3.45
CA GLU A 128 -5.61 -20.49 -3.32
C GLU A 128 -6.83 -19.58 -3.19
N PHE A 129 -6.61 -18.28 -2.90
CA PHE A 129 -7.66 -17.27 -2.72
C PHE A 129 -7.85 -16.36 -3.96
N LYS A 130 -7.17 -16.61 -5.08
CA LYS A 130 -7.24 -15.74 -6.26
C LYS A 130 -8.65 -15.50 -6.79
N ASP A 131 -9.48 -16.54 -6.72
CA ASP A 131 -10.88 -16.50 -7.18
C ASP A 131 -11.87 -16.48 -6.01
N LYS A 132 -11.40 -16.32 -4.78
CA LYS A 132 -12.24 -16.25 -3.58
C LYS A 132 -12.44 -14.79 -3.14
N GLU A 133 -13.47 -14.58 -2.32
CA GLU A 133 -13.76 -13.27 -1.73
C GLU A 133 -12.68 -12.92 -0.70
N ILE A 134 -12.05 -11.76 -0.85
CA ILE A 134 -11.03 -11.28 0.09
C ILE A 134 -11.46 -9.92 0.61
N LEU A 135 -11.73 -9.83 1.91
CA LEU A 135 -11.98 -8.57 2.60
C LEU A 135 -10.69 -8.10 3.27
N ILE A 136 -10.27 -6.89 2.94
CA ILE A 136 -9.04 -6.30 3.46
C ILE A 136 -9.38 -5.09 4.32
N TYR A 137 -8.73 -4.96 5.46
CA TYR A 137 -8.85 -3.76 6.29
C TYR A 137 -7.53 -3.37 6.93
N CYS A 138 -7.43 -2.11 7.31
CA CYS A 138 -6.38 -1.59 8.17
C CYS A 138 -6.99 -0.70 9.27
N ALA A 139 -6.23 0.23 9.84
CA ALA A 139 -6.77 1.14 10.86
C ALA A 139 -7.82 2.10 10.29
N THR A 140 -7.54 2.76 9.15
CA THR A 140 -8.33 3.88 8.61
C THR A 140 -8.60 3.81 7.10
N GLY A 141 -8.23 2.71 6.43
CA GLY A 141 -8.46 2.51 4.99
C GLY A 141 -7.22 2.70 4.09
N ASN A 142 -6.24 3.50 4.47
CA ASN A 142 -5.11 3.86 3.58
C ASN A 142 -4.20 2.67 3.22
N ARG A 143 -3.77 1.89 4.22
CA ARG A 143 -2.91 0.71 4.00
C ARG A 143 -3.65 -0.40 3.26
N SER A 144 -4.93 -0.59 3.55
CA SER A 144 -5.76 -1.60 2.87
C SER A 144 -6.03 -1.24 1.41
N THR A 145 -6.13 0.04 1.06
CA THR A 145 -6.16 0.50 -0.33
C THR A 145 -4.92 0.04 -1.10
N VAL A 146 -3.73 0.22 -0.54
CA VAL A 146 -2.47 -0.23 -1.15
C VAL A 146 -2.45 -1.76 -1.28
N ALA A 147 -2.87 -2.47 -0.22
CA ALA A 147 -2.95 -3.93 -0.21
C ALA A 147 -3.90 -4.46 -1.27
N SER A 148 -5.10 -3.88 -1.39
CA SER A 148 -6.10 -4.25 -2.40
C SER A 148 -5.55 -4.12 -3.81
N LYS A 149 -4.82 -3.03 -4.07
CA LYS A 149 -4.20 -2.83 -5.37
C LYS A 149 -3.12 -3.86 -5.68
N ILE A 150 -2.24 -4.15 -4.71
CA ILE A 150 -1.21 -5.19 -4.90
C ILE A 150 -1.86 -6.53 -5.26
N LEU A 151 -2.95 -6.91 -4.59
CA LEU A 151 -3.63 -8.17 -4.89
C LEU A 151 -4.24 -8.16 -6.29
N LEU A 152 -4.94 -7.10 -6.68
CA LEU A 152 -5.52 -6.97 -8.03
C LEU A 152 -4.45 -7.05 -9.12
N ASP A 153 -3.35 -6.33 -8.96
CA ASP A 153 -2.23 -6.32 -9.92
C ASP A 153 -1.56 -7.71 -10.05
N ASN A 154 -1.82 -8.62 -9.09
CA ASN A 154 -1.34 -10.00 -9.09
C ASN A 154 -2.44 -11.05 -9.37
N GLY A 155 -3.56 -10.62 -9.94
CA GLY A 155 -4.60 -11.49 -10.50
C GLY A 155 -5.64 -12.00 -9.50
N PHE A 156 -5.77 -11.37 -8.34
CA PHE A 156 -6.89 -11.62 -7.43
C PHE A 156 -8.12 -10.86 -7.91
N SER A 157 -9.23 -11.55 -8.14
CA SER A 157 -10.36 -10.98 -8.87
C SER A 157 -11.47 -10.40 -7.96
N ARG A 158 -11.56 -10.84 -6.70
CA ARG A 158 -12.65 -10.52 -5.78
C ARG A 158 -12.13 -9.86 -4.51
N VAL A 159 -11.63 -8.63 -4.66
CA VAL A 159 -10.99 -7.87 -3.59
C VAL A 159 -11.93 -6.78 -3.10
N TYR A 160 -12.16 -6.75 -1.80
CA TYR A 160 -13.01 -5.78 -1.10
C TYR A 160 -12.18 -5.04 -0.05
N ASN A 161 -12.26 -3.73 -0.06
CA ASN A 161 -11.58 -2.87 0.90
C ASN A 161 -12.60 -2.30 1.90
N MET A 162 -12.46 -2.59 3.17
CA MET A 162 -13.29 -1.96 4.20
C MET A 162 -12.87 -0.49 4.37
N ARG A 163 -13.71 0.38 3.84
CA ARG A 163 -13.55 1.82 3.92
C ARG A 163 -13.47 2.27 5.38
N TYR A 164 -12.55 3.17 5.68
CA TYR A 164 -12.28 3.68 7.03
C TYR A 164 -11.76 2.64 8.05
N GLY A 165 -11.56 1.38 7.63
CA GLY A 165 -10.88 0.34 8.38
C GLY A 165 -11.56 -0.05 9.69
N ILE A 166 -10.77 -0.65 10.60
CA ILE A 166 -11.29 -1.13 11.91
C ILE A 166 -11.77 0.01 12.82
N SER A 167 -11.32 1.23 12.59
CA SER A 167 -11.80 2.39 13.34
C SER A 167 -13.30 2.63 13.13
N ASP A 168 -13.78 2.43 11.90
CA ASP A 168 -15.21 2.53 11.57
C ASP A 168 -15.98 1.31 12.05
N TRP A 169 -15.39 0.12 11.93
CA TRP A 169 -15.96 -1.12 12.47
C TRP A 169 -16.30 -0.98 13.97
N VAL A 170 -15.35 -0.50 14.77
CA VAL A 170 -15.55 -0.30 16.22
C VAL A 170 -16.55 0.83 16.50
N ARG A 171 -16.48 1.92 15.73
CA ARG A 171 -17.42 3.06 15.89
C ARG A 171 -18.88 2.63 15.67
N ASN A 172 -19.12 1.69 14.76
CA ASN A 172 -20.45 1.12 14.51
C ASN A 172 -20.83 0.01 15.51
N GLY A 173 -20.13 -0.09 16.63
CA GLY A 173 -20.44 -1.02 17.72
C GLY A 173 -20.12 -2.49 17.42
N ASN A 174 -19.33 -2.78 16.39
CA ASN A 174 -18.94 -4.14 16.06
C ASN A 174 -17.81 -4.63 16.97
N LEU A 175 -17.86 -5.92 17.32
CA LEU A 175 -16.90 -6.52 18.24
C LEU A 175 -15.54 -6.79 17.58
N VAL A 176 -14.51 -6.67 18.39
CA VAL A 176 -13.14 -7.12 18.09
C VAL A 176 -12.73 -8.14 19.14
N ILE A 177 -11.84 -9.05 18.75
CA ILE A 177 -11.22 -10.05 19.66
C ILE A 177 -9.75 -9.68 19.85
N LYS A 178 -9.13 -10.22 20.90
CA LYS A 178 -7.68 -10.07 21.19
C LYS A 178 -6.96 -11.40 20.96
#